data_185281639ea3fe05f18d0ef2fcdcbaa9
#
_entry.id   185281639ea3fe05f18d0ef2fcdcbaa9
#
_cell.length_a   1.000
_cell.length_b   1.000
_cell.length_c   1.000
_cell.angle_alpha   90.00
_cell.angle_beta   90.00
_cell.angle_gamma   90.00
#
_symmetry.space_group_name_H-M   'P 1'
#
loop_
_entity.id
_entity.type
_entity.pdbx_description
1 polymer ?
#
loop_
_entity_poly.entity_id
_entity_poly.type
_entity_poly.pdbx_seq_one_letter_code
_entity_poly.pdbx_strand_id
1 'polypeptide(L)'
;MAISSSVDLRALPSVSFAPLSAADIEASLLTTYEGLTGVSLQPGDPVRLFLEALAYVLSVQNRLLNLTGQQGLLAYAQGAHLDHLGALMGVARIPAQSARLSLRFVLGEPLGFAVPIPEGTRVATKDGQIAFATVSDSEIASGELQVDVAALCTTSGAQATGLVPGQVTQLVDPIPYVVSVSNTTTSVEGADIEDDERLRERIRLAPETYTVAGSTGAYEARVLAVSADIGAVSVTSPEPGVVDVRFVLAGGELPDEAMISMVREALSDETVRPLTDRVDVAAPETVDYAVSGRWYLRRSDAVLLSGVTAAVAQAVEDWR
;
A
#
# COMPACT_ATOMS: atom_id res chain seq x y z
N MET A 1 -28.50 12.51 -6.11
CA MET A 1 -27.84 12.59 -4.81
C MET A 1 -27.71 11.15 -4.31
N ALA A 2 -26.68 10.45 -4.77
CA ALA A 2 -26.43 9.08 -4.35
C ALA A 2 -25.78 9.14 -2.96
N ILE A 3 -26.49 8.64 -1.96
CA ILE A 3 -25.94 8.44 -0.63
C ILE A 3 -25.05 7.21 -0.74
N SER A 4 -23.78 7.41 -1.05
CA SER A 4 -22.77 6.40 -0.71
C SER A 4 -22.75 6.36 0.82
N SER A 5 -23.54 5.47 1.40
CA SER A 5 -23.54 5.23 2.85
C SER A 5 -22.35 4.35 3.23
N SER A 6 -21.16 4.75 2.83
CA SER A 6 -19.96 4.11 3.35
C SER A 6 -19.86 4.47 4.82
N VAL A 7 -20.11 3.51 5.70
CA VAL A 7 -19.92 3.70 7.14
C VAL A 7 -18.45 4.03 7.37
N ASP A 8 -18.18 5.23 7.88
CA ASP A 8 -16.83 5.60 8.30
C ASP A 8 -16.46 4.81 9.54
N LEU A 9 -15.57 3.85 9.39
CA LEU A 9 -15.10 3.00 10.49
C LEU A 9 -14.41 3.83 11.60
N ARG A 10 -13.87 5.00 11.28
CA ARG A 10 -13.22 5.90 12.24
C ARG A 10 -14.22 6.69 13.07
N ALA A 11 -15.44 6.86 12.56
CA ALA A 11 -16.54 7.53 13.27
C ALA A 11 -17.31 6.60 14.22
N LEU A 12 -17.01 5.30 14.22
CA LEU A 12 -17.64 4.35 15.12
C LEU A 12 -17.22 4.63 16.59
N PRO A 13 -18.13 4.41 17.56
CA PRO A 13 -17.80 4.58 18.96
C PRO A 13 -16.67 3.63 19.38
N SER A 14 -15.79 4.11 20.27
CA SER A 14 -14.71 3.28 20.80
C SER A 14 -15.28 2.10 21.61
N VAL A 15 -14.67 0.92 21.44
CA VAL A 15 -15.09 -0.30 22.14
C VAL A 15 -14.04 -0.63 23.21
N SER A 16 -14.51 -0.83 24.43
CA SER A 16 -13.69 -1.30 25.56
C SER A 16 -14.33 -2.57 26.15
N PHE A 17 -13.53 -3.60 26.32
CA PHE A 17 -13.95 -4.91 26.87
C PHE A 17 -13.67 -5.03 28.38
N ALA A 18 -12.73 -4.22 28.90
CA ALA A 18 -12.34 -4.22 30.29
C ALA A 18 -11.97 -2.80 30.73
N PRO A 19 -12.19 -2.44 32.03
CA PRO A 19 -11.84 -1.12 32.55
C PRO A 19 -10.34 -0.90 32.47
N LEU A 20 -9.93 0.32 32.02
CA LEU A 20 -8.53 0.68 31.81
C LEU A 20 -7.95 1.53 32.96
N SER A 21 -8.81 2.14 33.79
CA SER A 21 -8.39 3.01 34.89
C SER A 21 -7.79 2.20 36.02
N ALA A 22 -6.51 2.34 36.27
CA ALA A 22 -5.85 1.72 37.43
C ALA A 22 -6.44 2.21 38.75
N ALA A 23 -6.87 3.47 38.83
CA ALA A 23 -7.52 4.03 40.00
C ALA A 23 -8.86 3.38 40.33
N ASP A 24 -9.68 3.07 39.29
CA ASP A 24 -10.97 2.39 39.48
C ASP A 24 -10.77 0.93 39.90
N ILE A 25 -9.76 0.26 39.35
CA ILE A 25 -9.38 -1.09 39.75
C ILE A 25 -8.88 -1.10 41.20
N GLU A 26 -8.03 -0.16 41.58
CA GLU A 26 -7.54 0.02 42.97
C GLU A 26 -8.71 0.25 43.93
N ALA A 27 -9.58 1.21 43.62
CA ALA A 27 -10.77 1.48 44.43
C ALA A 27 -11.65 0.25 44.62
N SER A 28 -11.86 -0.53 43.55
CA SER A 28 -12.61 -1.78 43.62
C SER A 28 -11.94 -2.84 44.50
N LEU A 29 -10.63 -3.00 44.39
CA LEU A 29 -9.85 -3.93 45.23
C LEU A 29 -9.89 -3.53 46.71
N LEU A 30 -9.68 -2.24 47.02
CA LEU A 30 -9.73 -1.71 48.39
C LEU A 30 -11.14 -1.92 48.99
N THR A 31 -12.19 -1.52 48.27
CA THR A 31 -13.58 -1.69 48.72
C THR A 31 -13.89 -3.16 48.98
N THR A 32 -13.44 -4.05 48.11
CA THR A 32 -13.67 -5.50 48.24
C THR A 32 -12.94 -6.06 49.47
N TYR A 33 -11.67 -5.70 49.64
CA TYR A 33 -10.86 -6.14 50.77
C TYR A 33 -11.40 -5.64 52.11
N GLU A 34 -11.68 -4.34 52.21
CA GLU A 34 -12.26 -3.70 53.41
C GLU A 34 -13.64 -4.31 53.77
N GLY A 35 -14.46 -4.57 52.75
CA GLY A 35 -15.75 -5.22 52.92
C GLY A 35 -15.67 -6.68 53.48
N LEU A 36 -14.64 -7.42 53.04
CA LEU A 36 -14.40 -8.78 53.49
C LEU A 36 -13.79 -8.88 54.91
N THR A 37 -12.87 -7.94 55.21
CA THR A 37 -12.09 -8.01 56.45
C THR A 37 -12.62 -7.11 57.58
N GLY A 38 -13.43 -6.10 57.24
CA GLY A 38 -13.89 -5.08 58.18
C GLY A 38 -12.76 -4.09 58.62
N VAL A 39 -11.59 -4.13 57.97
CA VAL A 39 -10.42 -3.29 58.27
C VAL A 39 -10.28 -2.23 57.20
N SER A 40 -10.25 -0.94 57.64
CA SER A 40 -9.97 0.17 56.72
C SER A 40 -8.46 0.37 56.55
N LEU A 41 -8.01 0.36 55.30
CA LEU A 41 -6.60 0.47 54.91
C LEU A 41 -6.18 1.94 54.75
N GLN A 42 -5.13 2.35 55.48
CA GLN A 42 -4.59 3.70 55.41
C GLN A 42 -3.48 3.80 54.35
N PRO A 43 -3.22 4.98 53.75
CA PRO A 43 -2.08 5.20 52.88
C PRO A 43 -0.76 4.77 53.57
N GLY A 44 0.02 3.91 52.88
CA GLY A 44 1.27 3.36 53.40
C GLY A 44 1.15 2.00 54.13
N ASP A 45 -0.06 1.48 54.33
CA ASP A 45 -0.25 0.11 54.80
C ASP A 45 0.38 -0.90 53.81
N PRO A 46 1.17 -1.88 54.30
CA PRO A 46 1.77 -2.88 53.42
C PRO A 46 0.76 -3.63 52.56
N VAL A 47 -0.43 -3.91 53.09
CA VAL A 47 -1.52 -4.57 52.35
C VAL A 47 -2.06 -3.65 51.25
N ARG A 48 -2.21 -2.35 51.55
CA ARG A 48 -2.64 -1.37 50.57
C ARG A 48 -1.64 -1.24 49.43
N LEU A 49 -0.34 -1.13 49.71
CA LEU A 49 0.71 -1.09 48.70
C LEU A 49 0.73 -2.35 47.84
N PHE A 50 0.47 -3.50 48.42
CA PHE A 50 0.31 -4.74 47.64
C PHE A 50 -0.89 -4.69 46.71
N LEU A 51 -2.06 -4.21 47.18
CA LEU A 51 -3.26 -4.05 46.35
C LEU A 51 -3.08 -3.00 45.24
N GLU A 52 -2.36 -1.92 45.52
CA GLU A 52 -1.98 -0.90 44.51
C GLU A 52 -1.10 -1.53 43.39
N ALA A 53 -0.09 -2.33 43.78
CA ALA A 53 0.74 -3.05 42.85
C ALA A 53 -0.09 -4.07 42.00
N LEU A 54 -1.02 -4.78 42.64
CA LEU A 54 -1.94 -5.69 41.98
C LEU A 54 -2.86 -4.95 41.01
N ALA A 55 -3.41 -3.78 41.40
CA ALA A 55 -4.22 -2.94 40.54
C ALA A 55 -3.49 -2.53 39.26
N TYR A 56 -2.21 -2.17 39.41
CA TYR A 56 -1.34 -1.85 38.27
C TYR A 56 -1.21 -3.07 37.29
N VAL A 57 -0.88 -4.25 37.82
CA VAL A 57 -0.76 -5.47 37.01
C VAL A 57 -2.07 -5.79 36.30
N LEU A 58 -3.22 -5.70 37.01
CA LEU A 58 -4.53 -5.91 36.41
C LEU A 58 -4.86 -4.87 35.34
N SER A 59 -4.46 -3.61 35.52
CA SER A 59 -4.65 -2.58 34.48
C SER A 59 -3.87 -2.89 33.20
N VAL A 60 -2.65 -3.44 33.32
CA VAL A 60 -1.86 -3.91 32.18
C VAL A 60 -2.53 -5.09 31.49
N GLN A 61 -3.05 -6.07 32.27
CA GLN A 61 -3.79 -7.20 31.73
C GLN A 61 -5.08 -6.76 31.00
N ASN A 62 -5.82 -5.82 31.59
CA ASN A 62 -7.03 -5.27 30.97
C ASN A 62 -6.72 -4.54 29.65
N ARG A 63 -5.56 -3.86 29.55
CA ARG A 63 -5.09 -3.26 28.31
C ARG A 63 -4.85 -4.33 27.24
N LEU A 64 -4.21 -5.44 27.59
CA LEU A 64 -3.99 -6.57 26.67
C LEU A 64 -5.31 -7.20 26.23
N LEU A 65 -6.28 -7.36 27.16
CA LEU A 65 -7.63 -7.84 26.84
C LEU A 65 -8.34 -6.93 25.84
N ASN A 66 -8.27 -5.61 26.05
CA ASN A 66 -8.86 -4.64 25.14
C ASN A 66 -8.19 -4.71 23.75
N LEU A 67 -6.87 -4.74 23.68
CA LEU A 67 -6.14 -4.88 22.43
C LEU A 67 -6.53 -6.17 21.71
N THR A 68 -6.57 -7.30 22.43
CA THR A 68 -6.93 -8.59 21.84
C THR A 68 -8.38 -8.59 21.34
N GLY A 69 -9.32 -8.07 22.13
CA GLY A 69 -10.73 -7.98 21.73
C GLY A 69 -10.93 -7.06 20.52
N GLN A 70 -10.22 -5.95 20.48
CA GLN A 70 -10.28 -4.99 19.38
C GLN A 70 -9.76 -5.59 18.06
N GLN A 71 -8.78 -6.52 18.09
CA GLN A 71 -8.29 -7.21 16.89
C GLN A 71 -9.38 -8.03 16.15
N GLY A 72 -10.50 -8.34 16.79
CA GLY A 72 -11.67 -8.94 16.14
C GLY A 72 -12.58 -7.96 15.41
N LEU A 73 -12.30 -6.66 15.48
CA LEU A 73 -13.11 -5.59 14.88
C LEU A 73 -12.37 -4.94 13.72
N LEU A 74 -13.01 -4.84 12.57
CA LEU A 74 -12.40 -4.32 11.34
C LEU A 74 -11.76 -2.93 11.52
N ALA A 75 -12.34 -2.07 12.36
CA ALA A 75 -11.84 -0.73 12.63
C ALA A 75 -10.47 -0.72 13.35
N TYR A 76 -10.12 -1.78 14.08
CA TYR A 76 -8.92 -1.85 14.93
C TYR A 76 -7.93 -2.94 14.52
N ALA A 77 -8.38 -3.95 13.78
CA ALA A 77 -7.55 -5.09 13.37
C ALA A 77 -6.33 -4.64 12.56
N GLN A 78 -5.18 -5.26 12.81
CA GLN A 78 -3.91 -4.97 12.16
C GLN A 78 -3.17 -6.25 11.77
N GLY A 79 -2.32 -6.18 10.74
CA GLY A 79 -1.47 -7.27 10.29
C GLY A 79 -2.25 -8.57 10.07
N ALA A 80 -1.76 -9.68 10.63
CA ALA A 80 -2.38 -10.99 10.46
C ALA A 80 -3.83 -11.07 10.94
N HIS A 81 -4.24 -10.30 11.95
CA HIS A 81 -5.63 -10.29 12.40
C HIS A 81 -6.56 -9.71 11.32
N LEU A 82 -6.08 -8.64 10.66
CA LEU A 82 -6.81 -8.05 9.54
C LEU A 82 -6.87 -9.01 8.34
N ASP A 83 -5.79 -9.75 8.06
CA ASP A 83 -5.75 -10.77 7.01
C ASP A 83 -6.79 -11.89 7.26
N HIS A 84 -6.95 -12.30 8.53
CA HIS A 84 -7.98 -13.27 8.89
C HIS A 84 -9.41 -12.73 8.70
N LEU A 85 -9.66 -11.46 9.02
CA LEU A 85 -10.95 -10.82 8.74
C LEU A 85 -11.20 -10.72 7.23
N GLY A 86 -10.16 -10.41 6.45
CA GLY A 86 -10.21 -10.40 4.99
C GLY A 86 -10.59 -11.76 4.41
N ALA A 87 -10.00 -12.84 4.92
CA ALA A 87 -10.28 -14.18 4.47
C ALA A 87 -11.76 -14.58 4.64
N LEU A 88 -12.44 -14.09 5.70
CA LEU A 88 -13.89 -14.31 5.89
C LEU A 88 -14.74 -13.68 4.79
N MET A 89 -14.24 -12.59 4.17
CA MET A 89 -14.88 -11.87 3.07
C MET A 89 -14.32 -12.25 1.70
N GLY A 90 -13.47 -13.28 1.63
CA GLY A 90 -12.83 -13.69 0.38
C GLY A 90 -11.77 -12.69 -0.14
N VAL A 91 -11.27 -11.79 0.72
CA VAL A 91 -10.26 -10.79 0.39
C VAL A 91 -8.91 -11.21 0.97
N ALA A 92 -7.91 -11.34 0.11
CA ALA A 92 -6.51 -11.54 0.52
C ALA A 92 -5.71 -10.26 0.32
N ARG A 93 -4.70 -10.03 1.16
CA ARG A 93 -3.74 -8.94 1.02
C ARG A 93 -3.00 -9.06 -0.30
N ILE A 94 -2.87 -7.96 -1.04
CA ILE A 94 -2.11 -7.92 -2.29
C ILE A 94 -0.62 -8.03 -1.91
N PRO A 95 0.10 -9.05 -2.44
CA PRO A 95 1.52 -9.22 -2.15
C PRO A 95 2.36 -8.13 -2.82
N ALA A 96 3.57 -7.92 -2.31
CA ALA A 96 4.55 -7.08 -2.97
C ALA A 96 4.86 -7.61 -4.37
N GLN A 97 5.00 -6.71 -5.34
CA GLN A 97 5.33 -7.03 -6.72
C GLN A 97 6.77 -6.65 -7.04
N SER A 98 7.41 -7.44 -7.90
CA SER A 98 8.77 -7.16 -8.37
C SER A 98 8.75 -6.23 -9.57
N ALA A 99 9.62 -5.21 -9.54
CA ALA A 99 9.80 -4.34 -10.69
C ALA A 99 10.38 -5.11 -11.89
N ARG A 100 9.96 -4.73 -13.09
CA ARG A 100 10.44 -5.30 -14.35
C ARG A 100 11.14 -4.26 -15.21
N LEU A 101 12.08 -4.71 -16.04
CA LEU A 101 12.78 -3.92 -17.04
C LEU A 101 13.32 -4.81 -18.16
N SER A 102 13.89 -4.21 -19.19
CA SER A 102 14.64 -4.92 -20.24
C SER A 102 16.14 -4.67 -20.09
N LEU A 103 16.91 -5.74 -20.08
CA LEU A 103 18.39 -5.72 -20.03
C LEU A 103 18.96 -5.98 -21.41
N ARG A 104 19.91 -5.16 -21.84
CA ARG A 104 20.68 -5.36 -23.04
C ARG A 104 22.04 -5.92 -22.70
N PHE A 105 22.35 -7.11 -23.21
CA PHE A 105 23.66 -7.74 -23.14
C PHE A 105 24.42 -7.47 -24.44
N VAL A 106 25.70 -7.07 -24.35
CA VAL A 106 26.49 -6.67 -25.51
C VAL A 106 27.82 -7.45 -25.51
N LEU A 107 28.17 -8.02 -26.68
CA LEU A 107 29.45 -8.67 -26.95
C LEU A 107 30.50 -7.64 -27.39
N GLY A 108 31.77 -7.97 -27.25
CA GLY A 108 32.88 -7.13 -27.73
C GLY A 108 33.02 -7.13 -29.26
N GLU A 109 32.66 -8.23 -29.91
CA GLU A 109 32.69 -8.43 -31.36
C GLU A 109 31.64 -9.48 -31.76
N PRO A 110 31.16 -9.50 -33.00
CA PRO A 110 30.26 -10.55 -33.50
C PRO A 110 30.97 -11.92 -33.51
N LEU A 111 30.31 -12.92 -32.94
CA LEU A 111 30.88 -14.30 -32.88
C LEU A 111 30.21 -15.19 -33.92
N GLY A 112 30.96 -16.22 -34.40
CA GLY A 112 30.44 -17.22 -35.33
C GLY A 112 29.56 -18.31 -34.70
N PHE A 113 29.19 -18.15 -33.42
CA PHE A 113 28.32 -19.06 -32.64
C PHE A 113 27.43 -18.24 -31.69
N ALA A 114 26.36 -18.84 -31.22
CA ALA A 114 25.45 -18.20 -30.29
C ALA A 114 26.02 -18.18 -28.86
N VAL A 115 25.81 -17.10 -28.12
CA VAL A 115 26.20 -16.96 -26.70
C VAL A 115 24.95 -17.05 -25.83
N PRO A 116 24.79 -18.11 -25.01
CA PRO A 116 23.63 -18.29 -24.17
C PRO A 116 23.62 -17.29 -22.99
N ILE A 117 22.46 -16.79 -22.68
CA ILE A 117 22.15 -15.98 -21.48
C ILE A 117 21.12 -16.78 -20.69
N PRO A 118 21.52 -17.48 -19.63
CA PRO A 118 20.62 -18.32 -18.85
C PRO A 118 19.54 -17.50 -18.14
N GLU A 119 18.37 -18.10 -17.91
CA GLU A 119 17.39 -17.63 -16.96
C GLU A 119 18.05 -17.45 -15.58
N GLY A 120 17.62 -16.43 -14.84
CA GLY A 120 18.19 -16.14 -13.51
C GLY A 120 19.53 -15.41 -13.53
N THR A 121 20.07 -15.02 -14.71
CA THR A 121 21.30 -14.21 -14.80
C THR A 121 21.06 -12.86 -14.14
N ARG A 122 21.87 -12.53 -13.11
CA ARG A 122 21.67 -11.33 -12.28
C ARG A 122 22.52 -10.17 -12.77
N VAL A 123 21.85 -9.01 -12.83
CA VAL A 123 22.47 -7.72 -13.10
C VAL A 123 22.04 -6.73 -12.03
N ALA A 124 22.98 -6.02 -11.42
CA ALA A 124 22.71 -5.11 -10.32
C ALA A 124 22.91 -3.63 -10.71
N THR A 125 22.38 -2.76 -9.88
CA THR A 125 22.75 -1.34 -9.86
C THR A 125 24.21 -1.19 -9.46
N LYS A 126 24.82 -0.05 -9.79
CA LYS A 126 26.24 0.20 -9.54
C LYS A 126 26.65 0.12 -8.07
N ASP A 127 25.72 0.38 -7.15
CA ASP A 127 25.90 0.24 -5.69
C ASP A 127 25.65 -1.19 -5.17
N GLY A 128 25.17 -2.10 -6.04
CA GLY A 128 24.88 -3.48 -5.71
C GLY A 128 23.63 -3.70 -4.84
N GLN A 129 22.83 -2.66 -4.57
CA GLN A 129 21.70 -2.75 -3.65
C GLN A 129 20.47 -3.40 -4.31
N ILE A 130 20.26 -3.14 -5.60
CA ILE A 130 19.11 -3.65 -6.35
C ILE A 130 19.63 -4.54 -7.47
N ALA A 131 19.14 -5.77 -7.56
CA ALA A 131 19.51 -6.73 -8.58
C ALA A 131 18.28 -7.22 -9.34
N PHE A 132 18.43 -7.38 -10.66
CA PHE A 132 17.44 -7.94 -11.56
C PHE A 132 17.94 -9.26 -12.11
N ALA A 133 17.06 -10.22 -12.29
CA ALA A 133 17.36 -11.54 -12.87
C ALA A 133 16.57 -11.73 -14.16
N THR A 134 17.18 -12.29 -15.19
CA THR A 134 16.50 -12.64 -16.45
C THR A 134 15.38 -13.63 -16.21
N VAL A 135 14.22 -13.47 -16.88
CA VAL A 135 13.01 -14.30 -16.66
C VAL A 135 12.93 -15.52 -17.56
N SER A 136 13.83 -15.64 -18.54
CA SER A 136 13.88 -16.76 -19.47
C SER A 136 15.26 -16.94 -20.06
N ASP A 137 15.57 -18.16 -20.52
CA ASP A 137 16.74 -18.40 -21.34
C ASP A 137 16.67 -17.58 -22.63
N SER A 138 17.79 -16.99 -22.99
CA SER A 138 17.99 -16.23 -24.22
C SER A 138 19.36 -16.49 -24.80
N GLU A 139 19.61 -16.02 -26.02
CA GLU A 139 20.92 -16.12 -26.64
C GLU A 139 21.22 -14.90 -27.51
N ILE A 140 22.47 -14.49 -27.58
CA ILE A 140 22.94 -13.59 -28.63
C ILE A 140 23.26 -14.45 -29.84
N ALA A 141 22.46 -14.30 -30.90
CA ALA A 141 22.58 -15.15 -32.09
C ALA A 141 23.94 -14.98 -32.80
N SER A 142 24.35 -16.01 -33.54
CA SER A 142 25.59 -15.95 -34.33
C SER A 142 25.58 -14.74 -35.28
N GLY A 143 26.59 -13.90 -35.22
CA GLY A 143 26.73 -12.68 -36.01
C GLY A 143 26.09 -11.44 -35.42
N GLU A 144 25.28 -11.57 -34.37
CA GLU A 144 24.70 -10.45 -33.64
C GLU A 144 25.64 -9.94 -32.54
N LEU A 145 25.50 -8.66 -32.17
CA LEU A 145 26.30 -8.01 -31.15
C LEU A 145 25.60 -7.90 -29.79
N GLN A 146 24.27 -7.97 -29.78
CA GLN A 146 23.49 -7.69 -28.59
C GLN A 146 22.15 -8.41 -28.61
N VAL A 147 21.56 -8.57 -27.41
CA VAL A 147 20.18 -9.06 -27.23
C VAL A 147 19.54 -8.32 -26.07
N ASP A 148 18.24 -8.05 -26.19
CA ASP A 148 17.42 -7.49 -25.11
C ASP A 148 16.62 -8.62 -24.45
N VAL A 149 16.75 -8.74 -23.12
CA VAL A 149 16.13 -9.80 -22.32
C VAL A 149 15.32 -9.17 -21.19
N ALA A 150 14.10 -9.63 -21.01
CA ALA A 150 13.27 -9.19 -19.88
C ALA A 150 13.85 -9.69 -18.55
N ALA A 151 13.79 -8.83 -17.53
CA ALA A 151 14.27 -9.16 -16.20
C ALA A 151 13.34 -8.61 -15.12
N LEU A 152 13.26 -9.35 -14.02
CA LEU A 152 12.52 -8.98 -12.82
C LEU A 152 13.48 -8.69 -11.67
N CYS A 153 13.11 -7.73 -10.83
CA CYS A 153 13.85 -7.48 -9.59
C CYS A 153 13.81 -8.71 -8.69
N THR A 154 14.95 -9.07 -8.13
CA THR A 154 15.07 -10.23 -7.22
C THR A 154 14.39 -9.99 -5.87
N THR A 155 14.14 -8.73 -5.52
CA THR A 155 13.43 -8.33 -4.32
C THR A 155 12.16 -7.58 -4.73
N SER A 156 11.01 -8.03 -4.25
CA SER A 156 9.74 -7.34 -4.47
C SER A 156 9.69 -6.05 -3.66
N GLY A 157 8.99 -5.05 -4.18
CA GLY A 157 8.78 -3.76 -3.53
C GLY A 157 8.96 -2.59 -4.49
N ALA A 158 8.48 -1.43 -4.08
CA ALA A 158 8.52 -0.19 -4.88
C ALA A 158 9.93 0.36 -5.08
N GLN A 159 10.90 0.00 -4.22
CA GLN A 159 12.27 0.54 -4.24
C GLN A 159 13.02 0.33 -5.56
N ALA A 160 12.62 -0.67 -6.35
CA ALA A 160 13.24 -0.99 -7.64
C ALA A 160 12.52 -0.33 -8.83
N THR A 161 11.46 0.44 -8.59
CA THR A 161 10.69 1.16 -9.61
C THR A 161 11.34 2.52 -9.92
N GLY A 162 11.24 2.97 -11.17
CA GLY A 162 11.75 4.28 -11.58
C GLY A 162 13.25 4.35 -11.92
N LEU A 163 13.96 3.21 -11.94
CA LEU A 163 15.35 3.18 -12.39
C LEU A 163 15.42 3.47 -13.88
N VAL A 164 16.03 4.60 -14.24
CA VAL A 164 16.14 5.02 -15.64
C VAL A 164 17.16 4.18 -16.42
N PRO A 165 17.10 4.14 -17.77
CA PRO A 165 18.08 3.42 -18.60
C PRO A 165 19.52 3.74 -18.23
N GLY A 166 20.37 2.69 -18.15
CA GLY A 166 21.78 2.80 -17.80
C GLY A 166 22.09 2.81 -16.29
N GLN A 167 21.12 2.61 -15.41
CA GLN A 167 21.38 2.51 -13.95
C GLN A 167 21.66 1.07 -13.47
N VAL A 168 21.20 0.05 -14.21
CA VAL A 168 21.44 -1.36 -13.91
C VAL A 168 22.50 -1.87 -14.87
N THR A 169 23.77 -1.92 -14.43
CA THR A 169 24.94 -2.12 -15.32
C THR A 169 25.96 -3.10 -14.80
N GLN A 170 25.82 -3.59 -13.56
CA GLN A 170 26.80 -4.50 -12.97
C GLN A 170 26.38 -5.95 -13.16
N LEU A 171 27.05 -6.67 -14.04
CA LEU A 171 26.85 -8.10 -14.21
C LEU A 171 27.34 -8.85 -12.96
N VAL A 172 26.43 -9.48 -12.24
CA VAL A 172 26.74 -10.24 -11.01
C VAL A 172 27.21 -11.65 -11.36
N ASP A 173 26.57 -12.27 -12.36
CA ASP A 173 26.87 -13.60 -12.85
C ASP A 173 27.61 -13.46 -14.20
N PRO A 174 28.96 -13.56 -14.23
CA PRO A 174 29.74 -13.34 -15.45
C PRO A 174 29.39 -14.32 -16.56
N ILE A 175 29.10 -13.80 -17.75
CA ILE A 175 28.87 -14.61 -18.96
C ILE A 175 30.06 -14.41 -19.89
N PRO A 176 30.64 -15.51 -20.42
CA PRO A 176 31.74 -15.42 -21.38
C PRO A 176 31.38 -14.53 -22.58
N TYR A 177 32.33 -13.72 -23.04
CA TYR A 177 32.21 -12.80 -24.19
C TYR A 177 31.33 -11.59 -24.00
N VAL A 178 30.47 -11.52 -22.97
CA VAL A 178 29.67 -10.33 -22.64
C VAL A 178 30.59 -9.28 -22.02
N VAL A 179 30.71 -8.12 -22.65
CA VAL A 179 31.57 -7.02 -22.20
C VAL A 179 30.82 -5.95 -21.43
N SER A 180 29.53 -5.82 -21.69
CA SER A 180 28.69 -4.87 -20.96
C SER A 180 27.22 -5.30 -20.92
N VAL A 181 26.53 -4.81 -19.90
CA VAL A 181 25.10 -4.97 -19.74
C VAL A 181 24.51 -3.65 -19.25
N SER A 182 23.32 -3.30 -19.69
CA SER A 182 22.61 -2.13 -19.19
C SER A 182 21.10 -2.29 -19.38
N ASN A 183 20.29 -1.68 -18.52
CA ASN A 183 18.87 -1.61 -18.78
C ASN A 183 18.56 -0.60 -19.88
N THR A 184 17.65 -0.95 -20.78
CA THR A 184 17.21 -0.14 -21.90
C THR A 184 15.90 0.59 -21.63
N THR A 185 15.10 0.05 -20.69
CA THR A 185 13.84 0.64 -20.27
C THR A 185 13.92 1.14 -18.82
N THR A 186 13.07 2.08 -18.45
CA THR A 186 12.84 2.41 -17.06
C THR A 186 12.16 1.22 -16.37
N SER A 187 12.55 0.93 -15.13
CA SER A 187 11.91 -0.12 -14.35
C SER A 187 10.50 0.30 -13.91
N VAL A 188 9.54 -0.60 -14.04
CA VAL A 188 8.11 -0.36 -13.74
C VAL A 188 7.52 -1.51 -12.91
N GLU A 189 6.31 -1.31 -12.39
CA GLU A 189 5.47 -2.34 -11.72
C GLU A 189 5.99 -2.88 -10.38
N GLY A 190 7.05 -2.34 -9.82
CA GLY A 190 7.41 -2.71 -8.45
C GLY A 190 6.48 -2.04 -7.46
N ALA A 191 5.85 -2.84 -6.60
CA ALA A 191 4.94 -2.35 -5.57
C ALA A 191 5.20 -3.02 -4.22
N ASP A 192 5.05 -2.27 -3.14
CA ASP A 192 5.14 -2.83 -1.80
C ASP A 192 3.90 -3.66 -1.47
N ILE A 193 4.00 -4.47 -0.40
CA ILE A 193 2.84 -5.19 0.11
C ILE A 193 1.76 -4.20 0.53
N GLU A 194 0.51 -4.55 0.24
CA GLU A 194 -0.64 -3.74 0.60
C GLU A 194 -0.66 -3.40 2.09
N ASP A 195 -0.85 -2.12 2.42
CA ASP A 195 -0.96 -1.67 3.80
C ASP A 195 -2.31 -2.04 4.45
N ASP A 196 -2.37 -1.91 5.78
CA ASP A 196 -3.56 -2.28 6.55
C ASP A 196 -4.79 -1.41 6.25
N GLU A 197 -4.59 -0.10 5.97
CA GLU A 197 -5.72 0.80 5.70
C GLU A 197 -6.39 0.45 4.38
N ARG A 198 -5.59 0.14 3.37
CA ARG A 198 -6.08 -0.25 2.06
C ARG A 198 -6.76 -1.62 2.09
N LEU A 199 -6.16 -2.61 2.75
CA LEU A 199 -6.79 -3.92 2.92
C LEU A 199 -8.12 -3.77 3.70
N ARG A 200 -8.16 -2.93 4.74
CA ARG A 200 -9.38 -2.65 5.51
C ARG A 200 -10.50 -2.10 4.64
N GLU A 201 -10.16 -1.16 3.75
CA GLU A 201 -11.14 -0.59 2.82
C GLU A 201 -11.64 -1.63 1.82
N ARG A 202 -10.78 -2.48 1.29
CA ARG A 202 -11.18 -3.59 0.41
C ARG A 202 -12.07 -4.60 1.12
N ILE A 203 -11.80 -4.94 2.38
CA ILE A 203 -12.66 -5.81 3.19
C ILE A 203 -14.02 -5.15 3.40
N ARG A 204 -14.05 -3.84 3.69
CA ARG A 204 -15.30 -3.08 3.87
C ARG A 204 -16.15 -3.08 2.60
N LEU A 205 -15.52 -2.98 1.43
CA LEU A 205 -16.20 -2.96 0.13
C LEU A 205 -16.54 -4.37 -0.40
N ALA A 206 -15.95 -5.42 0.14
CA ALA A 206 -16.16 -6.79 -0.36
C ALA A 206 -17.63 -7.22 -0.45
N PRO A 207 -18.53 -6.87 0.50
CA PRO A 207 -19.95 -7.21 0.36
C PRO A 207 -20.61 -6.63 -0.90
N GLU A 208 -20.14 -5.49 -1.42
CA GLU A 208 -20.65 -4.89 -2.65
C GLU A 208 -20.37 -5.75 -3.88
N THR A 209 -19.29 -6.57 -3.83
CA THR A 209 -18.93 -7.45 -4.95
C THR A 209 -19.86 -8.64 -5.10
N TYR A 210 -20.64 -8.99 -4.10
CA TYR A 210 -21.62 -10.08 -4.18
C TYR A 210 -22.85 -9.70 -5.02
N THR A 211 -23.03 -8.43 -5.33
CA THR A 211 -24.12 -8.01 -6.20
C THR A 211 -23.67 -8.10 -7.66
N VAL A 212 -24.35 -8.93 -8.45
CA VAL A 212 -24.18 -8.98 -9.93
C VAL A 212 -24.88 -7.81 -10.61
N ALA A 213 -25.44 -6.87 -9.87
CA ALA A 213 -26.25 -5.77 -10.39
C ALA A 213 -25.44 -4.56 -10.88
N GLY A 214 -24.10 -4.61 -10.89
CA GLY A 214 -23.26 -3.53 -11.42
C GLY A 214 -23.31 -2.24 -10.57
N SER A 215 -23.33 -2.37 -9.23
CA SER A 215 -23.27 -1.19 -8.35
C SER A 215 -21.90 -0.49 -8.48
N THR A 216 -21.90 0.84 -8.29
CA THR A 216 -20.65 1.64 -8.28
C THR A 216 -19.59 1.04 -7.37
N GLY A 217 -19.97 0.63 -6.12
CA GLY A 217 -19.07 0.02 -5.17
C GLY A 217 -18.51 -1.33 -5.63
N ALA A 218 -19.26 -2.10 -6.43
CA ALA A 218 -18.76 -3.36 -6.98
C ALA A 218 -17.63 -3.11 -8.01
N TYR A 219 -17.78 -2.12 -8.87
CA TYR A 219 -16.74 -1.72 -9.81
C TYR A 219 -15.51 -1.15 -9.10
N GLU A 220 -15.72 -0.25 -8.10
CA GLU A 220 -14.62 0.31 -7.30
C GLU A 220 -13.81 -0.80 -6.59
N ALA A 221 -14.50 -1.73 -5.91
CA ALA A 221 -13.85 -2.83 -5.21
C ALA A 221 -13.01 -3.72 -6.13
N ARG A 222 -13.49 -3.98 -7.34
CA ARG A 222 -12.78 -4.78 -8.34
C ARG A 222 -11.56 -4.07 -8.89
N VAL A 223 -11.65 -2.78 -9.19
CA VAL A 223 -10.51 -1.98 -9.64
C VAL A 223 -9.43 -1.93 -8.58
N LEU A 224 -9.80 -1.65 -7.32
CA LEU A 224 -8.86 -1.64 -6.19
C LEU A 224 -8.20 -3.00 -5.93
N ALA A 225 -8.81 -4.10 -6.37
CA ALA A 225 -8.25 -5.44 -6.23
C ALA A 225 -7.17 -5.78 -7.28
N VAL A 226 -7.05 -5.00 -8.37
CA VAL A 226 -6.11 -5.28 -9.46
C VAL A 226 -4.67 -5.02 -9.05
N SER A 227 -4.41 -3.87 -8.40
CA SER A 227 -3.05 -3.51 -7.98
C SER A 227 -3.07 -2.68 -6.70
N ALA A 228 -2.03 -2.87 -5.85
CA ALA A 228 -1.80 -2.04 -4.69
C ALA A 228 -1.41 -0.59 -5.04
N ASP A 229 -0.99 -0.32 -6.26
CA ASP A 229 -0.63 1.02 -6.73
C ASP A 229 -1.83 1.91 -7.06
N ILE A 230 -3.04 1.36 -7.21
CA ILE A 230 -4.22 2.18 -7.50
C ILE A 230 -4.64 2.93 -6.23
N GLY A 231 -4.56 4.26 -6.22
CA GLY A 231 -4.83 5.10 -5.05
C GLY A 231 -6.31 5.45 -4.88
N ALA A 232 -6.97 5.89 -5.95
CA ALA A 232 -8.38 6.28 -5.92
C ALA A 232 -9.09 5.90 -7.23
N VAL A 233 -10.38 5.58 -7.12
CA VAL A 233 -11.22 5.17 -8.23
C VAL A 233 -12.50 6.00 -8.23
N SER A 234 -12.95 6.40 -9.41
CA SER A 234 -14.24 7.03 -9.63
C SER A 234 -15.02 6.25 -10.69
N VAL A 235 -16.23 5.86 -10.36
CA VAL A 235 -17.13 5.13 -11.25
C VAL A 235 -18.38 5.96 -11.47
N THR A 236 -18.69 6.26 -12.72
CA THR A 236 -19.86 7.03 -13.12
C THR A 236 -20.62 6.34 -14.24
N SER A 237 -21.88 6.66 -14.42
CA SER A 237 -22.70 6.19 -15.55
C SER A 237 -23.22 7.40 -16.29
N PRO A 238 -22.50 7.88 -17.32
CA PRO A 238 -22.92 9.07 -18.08
C PRO A 238 -24.17 8.82 -18.93
N GLU A 239 -24.36 7.58 -19.37
CA GLU A 239 -25.50 7.14 -20.17
C GLU A 239 -25.97 5.75 -19.70
N PRO A 240 -27.25 5.39 -19.88
CA PRO A 240 -27.75 4.06 -19.55
C PRO A 240 -26.94 2.96 -20.25
N GLY A 241 -26.44 2.00 -19.49
CA GLY A 241 -25.63 0.90 -20.00
C GLY A 241 -24.14 1.24 -20.28
N VAL A 242 -23.70 2.47 -19.94
CA VAL A 242 -22.30 2.87 -20.00
C VAL A 242 -21.77 3.10 -18.58
N VAL A 243 -20.67 2.43 -18.26
CA VAL A 243 -19.94 2.60 -16.99
C VAL A 243 -18.60 3.20 -17.31
N ASP A 244 -18.34 4.42 -16.86
CA ASP A 244 -17.06 5.12 -17.01
C ASP A 244 -16.27 5.00 -15.73
N VAL A 245 -15.08 4.39 -15.84
CA VAL A 245 -14.15 4.11 -14.72
C VAL A 245 -12.90 4.93 -14.92
N ARG A 246 -12.62 5.81 -13.95
CA ARG A 246 -11.41 6.62 -13.90
C ARG A 246 -10.67 6.32 -12.60
N PHE A 247 -9.35 6.20 -12.67
CA PHE A 247 -8.55 5.93 -11.48
C PHE A 247 -7.18 6.62 -11.56
N VAL A 248 -6.61 6.86 -10.39
CA VAL A 248 -5.25 7.40 -10.21
C VAL A 248 -4.42 6.44 -9.38
N LEU A 249 -3.13 6.48 -9.54
CA LEU A 249 -2.20 5.71 -8.75
C LEU A 249 -1.98 6.36 -7.36
N ALA A 250 -1.36 5.63 -6.45
CA ALA A 250 -0.92 6.14 -5.17
C ALA A 250 -0.01 7.37 -5.39
N GLY A 251 -0.27 8.45 -4.64
CA GLY A 251 0.41 9.73 -4.87
C GLY A 251 -0.23 10.64 -5.93
N GLY A 252 -1.34 10.21 -6.58
CA GLY A 252 -2.08 11.03 -7.55
C GLY A 252 -1.49 10.97 -8.97
N GLU A 253 -0.56 10.06 -9.24
CA GLU A 253 -0.01 9.85 -10.58
C GLU A 253 -1.04 9.25 -11.53
N LEU A 254 -0.90 9.52 -12.83
CA LEU A 254 -1.77 8.96 -13.86
C LEU A 254 -1.34 7.52 -14.18
N PRO A 255 -2.31 6.59 -14.37
CA PRO A 255 -1.99 5.22 -14.80
C PRO A 255 -1.45 5.20 -16.23
N ASP A 256 -0.52 4.30 -16.49
CA ASP A 256 -0.06 4.00 -17.83
C ASP A 256 -1.03 3.08 -18.59
N GLU A 257 -0.80 2.88 -19.90
CA GLU A 257 -1.68 2.04 -20.74
C GLU A 257 -1.66 0.56 -20.32
N ALA A 258 -0.57 0.09 -19.72
CA ALA A 258 -0.47 -1.28 -19.21
C ALA A 258 -1.41 -1.49 -18.02
N MET A 259 -1.41 -0.57 -17.07
CA MET A 259 -2.29 -0.59 -15.89
C MET A 259 -3.77 -0.43 -16.32
N ILE A 260 -4.07 0.48 -17.26
CA ILE A 260 -5.42 0.65 -17.81
C ILE A 260 -5.90 -0.66 -18.48
N SER A 261 -5.03 -1.35 -19.21
CA SER A 261 -5.36 -2.63 -19.84
C SER A 261 -5.62 -3.73 -18.82
N MET A 262 -4.83 -3.83 -17.75
CA MET A 262 -5.06 -4.79 -16.66
C MET A 262 -6.42 -4.56 -15.97
N VAL A 263 -6.76 -3.33 -15.67
CA VAL A 263 -8.06 -2.98 -15.07
C VAL A 263 -9.20 -3.29 -16.04
N ARG A 264 -9.03 -2.96 -17.31
CA ARG A 264 -10.04 -3.26 -18.35
C ARG A 264 -10.27 -4.77 -18.49
N GLU A 265 -9.24 -5.59 -18.47
CA GLU A 265 -9.32 -7.04 -18.52
C GLU A 265 -10.05 -7.59 -17.28
N ALA A 266 -9.69 -7.12 -16.09
CA ALA A 266 -10.33 -7.54 -14.84
C ALA A 266 -11.83 -7.19 -14.77
N LEU A 267 -12.27 -6.11 -15.44
CA LEU A 267 -13.67 -5.70 -15.50
C LEU A 267 -14.43 -6.31 -16.71
N SER A 268 -13.74 -6.97 -17.64
CA SER A 268 -14.34 -7.55 -18.85
C SER A 268 -14.85 -8.98 -18.67
N ASP A 269 -14.52 -9.65 -17.54
CA ASP A 269 -14.94 -11.02 -17.25
C ASP A 269 -16.47 -11.12 -17.22
N GLU A 270 -17.03 -12.11 -17.92
CA GLU A 270 -18.48 -12.36 -18.02
C GLU A 270 -19.13 -12.65 -16.65
N THR A 271 -18.36 -13.13 -15.67
CA THR A 271 -18.82 -13.35 -14.29
C THR A 271 -18.87 -12.06 -13.46
N VAL A 272 -18.29 -10.98 -13.98
CA VAL A 272 -18.07 -9.72 -13.27
C VAL A 272 -19.00 -8.62 -13.80
N ARG A 273 -19.25 -8.61 -15.10
CA ARG A 273 -19.97 -7.54 -15.79
C ARG A 273 -21.41 -7.94 -16.11
N PRO A 274 -22.43 -7.11 -15.79
CA PRO A 274 -23.77 -7.26 -16.37
C PRO A 274 -23.69 -7.27 -17.91
N LEU A 275 -24.45 -8.14 -18.53
CA LEU A 275 -24.46 -8.29 -20.01
C LEU A 275 -24.78 -6.99 -20.76
N THR A 276 -25.46 -6.05 -20.09
CA THR A 276 -25.91 -4.77 -20.66
C THR A 276 -24.88 -3.65 -20.52
N ASP A 277 -23.85 -3.82 -19.68
CA ASP A 277 -22.94 -2.74 -19.36
C ASP A 277 -21.74 -2.70 -20.31
N ARG A 278 -21.53 -1.54 -20.90
CA ARG A 278 -20.28 -1.19 -21.58
C ARG A 278 -19.38 -0.46 -20.60
N VAL A 279 -18.22 -1.03 -20.31
CA VAL A 279 -17.25 -0.46 -19.37
C VAL A 279 -16.14 0.24 -20.14
N ASP A 280 -16.01 1.54 -19.94
CA ASP A 280 -14.93 2.37 -20.46
C ASP A 280 -13.93 2.68 -19.33
N VAL A 281 -12.67 2.29 -19.49
CA VAL A 281 -11.59 2.48 -18.50
C VAL A 281 -10.53 3.40 -19.08
N ALA A 282 -10.23 4.50 -18.40
CA ALA A 282 -9.16 5.40 -18.81
C ALA A 282 -8.60 6.21 -17.62
N ALA A 283 -7.51 6.93 -17.86
CA ALA A 283 -7.00 7.93 -16.93
C ALA A 283 -8.00 9.10 -16.77
N PRO A 284 -8.06 9.76 -15.62
CA PRO A 284 -8.85 10.98 -15.45
C PRO A 284 -8.25 12.15 -16.26
N GLU A 285 -9.07 13.12 -16.57
CA GLU A 285 -8.61 14.38 -17.16
C GLU A 285 -7.85 15.20 -16.10
N THR A 286 -6.72 15.77 -16.50
CA THR A 286 -5.95 16.66 -15.65
C THR A 286 -6.47 18.09 -15.74
N VAL A 287 -6.64 18.72 -14.59
CA VAL A 287 -7.01 20.12 -14.50
C VAL A 287 -5.85 20.88 -13.85
N ASP A 288 -5.19 21.70 -14.63
CA ASP A 288 -4.13 22.57 -14.11
C ASP A 288 -4.75 23.69 -13.26
N TYR A 289 -4.25 23.84 -12.05
CA TYR A 289 -4.65 24.95 -11.18
C TYR A 289 -3.43 25.66 -10.58
N ALA A 290 -3.59 26.94 -10.32
CA ALA A 290 -2.58 27.74 -9.65
C ALA A 290 -3.05 28.13 -8.26
N VAL A 291 -2.25 27.82 -7.25
CA VAL A 291 -2.52 28.28 -5.88
C VAL A 291 -1.79 29.61 -5.70
N SER A 292 -2.55 30.67 -5.42
CA SER A 292 -1.98 31.97 -5.07
C SER A 292 -2.54 32.44 -3.73
N GLY A 293 -1.63 32.86 -2.86
CA GLY A 293 -2.00 33.34 -1.52
C GLY A 293 -1.17 34.56 -1.13
N ARG A 294 -1.69 35.36 -0.22
CA ARG A 294 -0.95 36.44 0.44
C ARG A 294 -0.91 36.14 1.91
N TRP A 295 0.27 36.15 2.49
CA TRP A 295 0.47 36.01 3.92
C TRP A 295 1.11 37.28 4.48
N TYR A 296 0.83 37.57 5.73
CA TYR A 296 1.27 38.80 6.39
C TYR A 296 2.03 38.46 7.67
N LEU A 297 3.23 39.02 7.82
CA LEU A 297 4.01 38.98 9.06
C LEU A 297 3.85 40.31 9.81
N ARG A 298 3.85 40.24 11.14
CA ARG A 298 3.96 41.45 11.96
C ARG A 298 5.34 42.07 11.73
N ARG A 299 5.39 43.40 11.74
CA ARG A 299 6.63 44.15 11.52
C ARG A 299 7.73 43.79 12.54
N SER A 300 7.34 43.39 13.76
CA SER A 300 8.26 42.89 14.80
C SER A 300 8.96 41.58 14.41
N ASP A 301 8.35 40.78 13.54
CA ASP A 301 8.79 39.43 13.21
C ASP A 301 9.48 39.36 11.83
N ALA A 302 9.82 40.55 11.26
CA ALA A 302 10.43 40.65 9.93
C ALA A 302 11.75 39.87 9.78
N VAL A 303 12.46 39.61 10.87
CA VAL A 303 13.68 38.77 10.89
C VAL A 303 13.38 37.32 10.50
N LEU A 304 12.15 36.84 10.70
CA LEU A 304 11.71 35.47 10.40
C LEU A 304 11.20 35.31 8.98
N LEU A 305 11.23 36.37 8.16
CA LEU A 305 10.61 36.39 6.82
C LEU A 305 11.05 35.22 5.93
N SER A 306 12.34 34.93 5.85
CA SER A 306 12.87 33.84 5.02
C SER A 306 12.42 32.47 5.50
N GLY A 307 12.42 32.23 6.81
CA GLY A 307 11.99 30.97 7.41
C GLY A 307 10.49 30.72 7.23
N VAL A 308 9.67 31.77 7.42
CA VAL A 308 8.22 31.68 7.22
C VAL A 308 7.89 31.49 5.73
N THR A 309 8.59 32.16 4.82
CA THR A 309 8.37 31.95 3.39
C THR A 309 8.68 30.50 2.97
N ALA A 310 9.77 29.95 3.46
CA ALA A 310 10.13 28.56 3.18
C ALA A 310 9.08 27.56 3.78
N ALA A 311 8.64 27.81 5.02
CA ALA A 311 7.63 26.98 5.66
C ALA A 311 6.26 27.04 4.95
N VAL A 312 5.85 28.23 4.46
CA VAL A 312 4.62 28.38 3.68
C VAL A 312 4.74 27.67 2.33
N ALA A 313 5.88 27.79 1.65
CA ALA A 313 6.12 27.09 0.39
C ALA A 313 6.07 25.58 0.58
N GLN A 314 6.72 25.06 1.63
CA GLN A 314 6.68 23.64 1.98
C GLN A 314 5.26 23.16 2.29
N ALA A 315 4.52 23.90 3.11
CA ALA A 315 3.12 23.57 3.45
C ALA A 315 2.19 23.56 2.23
N VAL A 316 2.46 24.37 1.21
CA VAL A 316 1.71 24.35 -0.06
C VAL A 316 2.08 23.12 -0.89
N GLU A 317 3.35 22.73 -0.91
CA GLU A 317 3.77 21.48 -1.58
C GLU A 317 3.23 20.23 -0.86
N ASP A 318 3.27 20.20 0.47
CA ASP A 318 2.74 19.08 1.28
C ASP A 318 1.21 18.94 1.16
N TRP A 319 0.52 20.03 0.77
CA TRP A 319 -0.93 20.02 0.53
C TRP A 319 -1.29 19.55 -0.89
N ARG A 320 -0.38 19.64 -1.83
CA ARG A 320 -0.55 19.14 -3.21
C ARG A 320 -0.55 17.63 -3.28
#